data_c5c02adfdd9f8bb684b6ba4b210c1d90
#
_entry.id   c5c02adfdd9f8bb684b6ba4b210c1d90
#
_cell.length_a   1.000
_cell.length_b   1.000
_cell.length_c   1.000
_cell.angle_alpha   90.00
_cell.angle_beta   90.00
_cell.angle_gamma   90.00
#
_symmetry.space_group_name_H-M   'P 1'
#
loop_
_entity.id
_entity.type
_entity.pdbx_description
1 polymer ?
#
loop_
_entity_poly.entity_id
_entity_poly.type
_entity_poly.pdbx_seq_one_letter_code
_entity_poly.pdbx_strand_id
1 'polypeptide(L)'
;MLDILKQIFEVGIVSEQPPAAEGEARVREELHAELRRILGRALCIRQVDAGSCNGCELEIHALNNPYYNIEGDGLKFVASPRHADMLLVTGPVSRHMEEALRRTYDATPDPKLVVAVGDCGACGGIFGESYASRGRVANVIPVDVEVRGCPPTPTAILAG
;
A
#
# COMPACT_ATOMS: atom_id res chain seq x y z
N MET A 1 38.83 4.31 13.16
CA MET A 1 38.41 3.40 12.09
C MET A 1 38.81 1.96 12.35
N LEU A 2 40.06 1.68 12.78
CA LEU A 2 40.51 0.33 13.16
C LEU A 2 39.74 -0.27 14.33
N ASP A 3 39.31 0.53 15.30
CA ASP A 3 38.54 0.06 16.45
C ASP A 3 37.14 -0.43 16.08
N ILE A 4 36.49 0.16 15.07
CA ILE A 4 35.21 -0.29 14.56
C ILE A 4 35.36 -1.65 13.87
N LEU A 5 36.40 -1.81 13.06
CA LEU A 5 36.69 -3.09 12.41
C LEU A 5 37.00 -4.17 13.44
N LYS A 6 37.75 -3.84 14.48
CA LYS A 6 38.03 -4.76 15.60
C LYS A 6 36.74 -5.18 16.30
N GLN A 7 35.83 -4.23 16.61
CA GLN A 7 34.53 -4.51 17.19
C GLN A 7 33.67 -5.43 16.31
N ILE A 8 33.67 -5.21 14.98
CA ILE A 8 32.93 -6.07 14.03
C ILE A 8 33.44 -7.51 14.10
N PHE A 9 34.77 -7.70 14.18
CA PHE A 9 35.36 -9.04 14.29
C PHE A 9 35.16 -9.69 15.66
N GLU A 10 35.18 -8.92 16.75
CA GLU A 10 34.98 -9.43 18.11
C GLU A 10 33.53 -9.76 18.43
N VAL A 11 32.60 -8.94 17.96
CA VAL A 11 31.16 -9.10 18.24
C VAL A 11 30.48 -10.05 17.24
N GLY A 12 30.98 -10.11 16.01
CA GLY A 12 30.42 -10.96 14.96
C GLY A 12 29.01 -10.53 14.54
N ILE A 13 28.22 -11.47 14.04
CA ILE A 13 26.83 -11.26 13.64
C ILE A 13 25.94 -11.39 14.87
N VAL A 14 25.38 -10.29 15.35
CA VAL A 14 24.49 -10.24 16.53
C VAL A 14 23.01 -10.33 16.18
N SER A 15 22.66 -10.31 14.91
CA SER A 15 21.28 -10.49 14.45
C SER A 15 20.95 -11.97 14.31
N GLU A 16 19.81 -12.38 14.81
CA GLU A 16 19.24 -13.68 14.48
C GLU A 16 18.82 -13.73 13.03
N GLN A 17 18.92 -14.90 12.40
CA GLN A 17 18.33 -15.07 11.08
C GLN A 17 16.81 -14.90 11.20
N PRO A 18 16.16 -14.10 10.32
CA PRO A 18 14.73 -14.02 10.34
C PRO A 18 14.12 -15.42 10.14
N PRO A 19 13.02 -15.74 10.82
CA PRO A 19 12.32 -17.00 10.60
C PRO A 19 12.02 -17.14 9.11
N ALA A 20 12.21 -18.34 8.57
CA ALA A 20 11.96 -18.61 7.16
C ALA A 20 10.50 -18.29 6.82
N ALA A 21 10.29 -17.24 6.07
CA ALA A 21 8.96 -16.81 5.59
C ALA A 21 8.54 -17.64 4.37
N GLU A 22 8.51 -18.97 4.51
CA GLU A 22 8.20 -19.88 3.39
C GLU A 22 6.82 -19.57 2.75
N GLY A 23 5.84 -19.15 3.56
CA GLY A 23 4.51 -18.75 3.07
C GLY A 23 4.53 -17.43 2.30
N GLU A 24 5.22 -16.41 2.81
CA GLU A 24 5.26 -15.09 2.19
C GLU A 24 6.04 -15.08 0.87
N ALA A 25 7.18 -15.79 0.81
CA ALA A 25 7.96 -15.89 -0.41
C ALA A 25 7.17 -16.54 -1.54
N ARG A 26 6.40 -17.59 -1.23
CA ARG A 26 5.56 -18.28 -2.20
C ARG A 26 4.43 -17.38 -2.74
N VAL A 27 3.74 -16.64 -1.86
CA VAL A 27 2.70 -15.70 -2.26
C VAL A 27 3.27 -14.61 -3.18
N ARG A 28 4.47 -14.10 -2.89
CA ARG A 28 5.14 -13.11 -3.74
C ARG A 28 5.50 -13.67 -5.12
N GLU A 29 6.03 -14.89 -5.19
CA GLU A 29 6.35 -15.54 -6.47
C GLU A 29 5.09 -15.77 -7.32
N GLU A 30 4.01 -16.24 -6.71
CA GLU A 30 2.73 -16.45 -7.37
C GLU A 30 2.16 -15.12 -7.88
N LEU A 31 2.15 -14.07 -7.05
CA LEU A 31 1.71 -12.72 -7.44
C LEU A 31 2.54 -12.18 -8.61
N HIS A 32 3.86 -12.26 -8.52
CA HIS A 32 4.76 -11.78 -9.57
C HIS A 32 4.53 -12.52 -10.90
N ALA A 33 4.39 -13.84 -10.86
CA ALA A 33 4.11 -14.65 -12.04
C ALA A 33 2.77 -14.27 -12.69
N GLU A 34 1.74 -14.06 -11.87
CA GLU A 34 0.40 -13.72 -12.33
C GLU A 34 0.36 -12.28 -12.93
N LEU A 35 0.99 -11.31 -12.27
CA LEU A 35 1.11 -9.94 -12.78
C LEU A 35 1.82 -9.91 -14.14
N ARG A 36 2.92 -10.65 -14.28
CA ARG A 36 3.61 -10.77 -15.57
C ARG A 36 2.76 -11.42 -16.65
N ARG A 37 1.98 -12.42 -16.28
CA ARG A 37 1.09 -13.13 -17.22
C ARG A 37 -0.03 -12.22 -17.72
N ILE A 38 -0.63 -11.41 -16.85
CA ILE A 38 -1.79 -10.57 -17.17
C ILE A 38 -1.37 -9.25 -17.81
N LEU A 39 -0.42 -8.55 -17.19
CA LEU A 39 -0.06 -7.18 -17.58
C LEU A 39 1.15 -7.12 -18.51
N GLY A 40 2.04 -8.12 -18.49
CA GLY A 40 3.32 -8.08 -19.21
C GLY A 40 4.28 -6.99 -18.73
N ARG A 41 3.94 -6.25 -17.67
CA ARG A 41 4.68 -5.15 -17.07
C ARG A 41 4.38 -5.04 -15.58
N ALA A 42 5.13 -4.20 -14.87
CA ALA A 42 4.86 -3.90 -13.47
C ALA A 42 3.47 -3.26 -13.30
N LEU A 43 2.74 -3.65 -12.26
CA LEU A 43 1.49 -3.02 -11.85
C LEU A 43 1.79 -1.61 -11.32
N CYS A 44 1.18 -0.61 -11.91
CA CYS A 44 1.36 0.78 -11.54
C CYS A 44 0.29 1.22 -10.53
N ILE A 45 0.73 1.66 -9.35
CA ILE A 45 -0.14 2.06 -8.25
C ILE A 45 -0.12 3.58 -8.08
N ARG A 46 -1.29 4.20 -8.02
CA ARG A 46 -1.43 5.58 -7.56
C ARG A 46 -2.00 5.57 -6.13
N GLN A 47 -1.20 6.01 -5.18
CA GLN A 47 -1.66 6.26 -3.82
C GLN A 47 -2.45 7.57 -3.75
N VAL A 48 -3.58 7.56 -3.02
CA VAL A 48 -4.43 8.72 -2.78
C VAL A 48 -4.74 8.79 -1.30
N ASP A 49 -4.25 9.83 -0.65
CA ASP A 49 -4.68 10.21 0.70
C ASP A 49 -5.99 10.99 0.60
N ALA A 50 -7.07 10.41 1.13
CA ALA A 50 -8.40 11.01 1.12
C ALA A 50 -8.77 11.74 2.43
N GLY A 51 -7.81 11.94 3.32
CA GLY A 51 -7.97 12.63 4.61
C GLY A 51 -7.56 11.76 5.79
N SER A 52 -6.48 11.01 5.65
CA SER A 52 -5.95 10.08 6.64
C SER A 52 -5.19 10.77 7.78
N CYS A 53 -4.85 9.99 8.80
CA CYS A 53 -3.96 10.42 9.89
C CYS A 53 -2.48 10.15 9.61
N ASN A 54 -2.11 9.75 8.39
CA ASN A 54 -0.77 9.36 7.93
C ASN A 54 -0.28 7.99 8.47
N GLY A 55 -1.04 7.26 9.25
CA GLY A 55 -0.63 5.93 9.76
C GLY A 55 -0.48 4.92 8.62
N CYS A 56 -1.50 4.79 7.77
CA CYS A 56 -1.48 3.88 6.62
C CYS A 56 -0.42 4.28 5.59
N GLU A 57 -0.20 5.57 5.36
CA GLU A 57 0.82 6.09 4.44
C GLU A 57 2.23 5.70 4.87
N LEU A 58 2.53 5.75 6.18
CA LEU A 58 3.83 5.33 6.69
C LEU A 58 4.08 3.84 6.46
N GLU A 59 3.06 2.99 6.63
CA GLU A 59 3.16 1.56 6.32
C GLU A 59 3.28 1.29 4.81
N ILE A 60 2.59 2.08 3.98
CA ILE A 60 2.74 2.04 2.51
C ILE A 60 4.15 2.48 2.11
N HIS A 61 4.70 3.54 2.74
CA HIS A 61 6.08 3.95 2.48
C HIS A 61 7.09 2.88 2.87
N ALA A 62 6.82 2.11 3.93
CA ALA A 62 7.67 1.00 4.34
C ALA A 62 7.81 -0.08 3.25
N LEU A 63 6.81 -0.24 2.37
CA LEU A 63 6.88 -1.19 1.25
C LEU A 63 8.02 -0.89 0.27
N ASN A 64 8.47 0.36 0.19
CA ASN A 64 9.59 0.76 -0.69
C ASN A 64 10.97 0.58 -0.05
N ASN A 65 11.05 0.09 1.20
CA ASN A 65 12.33 -0.14 1.83
C ASN A 65 12.99 -1.42 1.28
N PRO A 66 14.32 -1.62 1.47
CA PRO A 66 15.02 -2.80 0.97
C PRO A 66 14.52 -4.14 1.53
N TYR A 67 13.83 -4.13 2.67
CA TYR A 67 13.31 -5.35 3.29
C TYR A 67 12.06 -5.86 2.57
N TYR A 68 11.09 -4.97 2.30
CA TYR A 68 9.86 -5.34 1.62
C TYR A 68 10.02 -5.34 0.09
N ASN A 69 10.78 -4.37 -0.46
CA ASN A 69 11.19 -4.29 -1.86
C ASN A 69 10.04 -4.50 -2.87
N ILE A 70 8.94 -3.77 -2.70
CA ILE A 70 7.73 -3.90 -3.52
C ILE A 70 7.99 -3.80 -5.03
N GLU A 71 8.99 -3.01 -5.45
CA GLU A 71 9.38 -2.90 -6.86
C GLU A 71 9.98 -4.21 -7.39
N GLY A 72 10.70 -4.96 -6.55
CA GLY A 72 11.19 -6.28 -6.87
C GLY A 72 10.07 -7.30 -7.11
N ASP A 73 8.93 -7.12 -6.44
CA ASP A 73 7.73 -7.93 -6.61
C ASP A 73 6.89 -7.51 -7.83
N GLY A 74 7.34 -6.54 -8.62
CA GLY A 74 6.68 -6.09 -9.85
C GLY A 74 5.56 -5.07 -9.63
N LEU A 75 5.57 -4.36 -8.51
CA LEU A 75 4.63 -3.29 -8.17
C LEU A 75 5.38 -1.94 -8.18
N LYS A 76 4.76 -0.89 -8.69
CA LYS A 76 5.41 0.42 -8.84
C LYS A 76 4.47 1.56 -8.51
N PHE A 77 4.92 2.49 -7.66
CA PHE A 77 4.17 3.72 -7.43
C PHE A 77 4.39 4.74 -8.56
N VAL A 78 3.30 5.38 -8.99
CA VAL A 78 3.31 6.40 -10.05
C VAL A 78 2.67 7.69 -9.56
N ALA A 79 3.20 8.82 -10.03
CA ALA A 79 2.74 10.14 -9.63
C ALA A 79 1.41 10.55 -10.29
N SER A 80 1.13 10.06 -11.50
CA SER A 80 -0.08 10.42 -12.25
C SER A 80 -1.08 9.28 -12.29
N PRO A 81 -2.37 9.51 -12.00
CA PRO A 81 -3.41 8.50 -12.11
C PRO A 81 -3.57 7.96 -13.54
N ARG A 82 -3.20 8.73 -14.56
CA ARG A 82 -3.28 8.30 -15.97
C ARG A 82 -2.33 7.17 -16.33
N HIS A 83 -1.35 6.91 -15.48
CA HIS A 83 -0.38 5.83 -15.64
C HIS A 83 -0.59 4.70 -14.62
N ALA A 84 -1.63 4.80 -13.80
CA ALA A 84 -1.97 3.81 -12.79
C ALA A 84 -2.94 2.75 -13.33
N ASP A 85 -2.74 1.53 -12.87
CA ASP A 85 -3.66 0.40 -13.04
C ASP A 85 -4.50 0.20 -11.78
N MET A 86 -3.98 0.69 -10.63
CA MET A 86 -4.61 0.55 -9.32
C MET A 86 -4.57 1.88 -8.56
N LEU A 87 -5.68 2.19 -7.89
CA LEU A 87 -5.74 3.24 -6.87
C LEU A 87 -5.65 2.61 -5.49
N LEU A 88 -4.70 3.07 -4.69
CA LEU A 88 -4.53 2.69 -3.29
C LEU A 88 -4.97 3.86 -2.42
N VAL A 89 -6.16 3.77 -1.83
CA VAL A 89 -6.82 4.90 -1.17
C VAL A 89 -6.81 4.71 0.35
N THR A 90 -6.34 5.72 1.05
CA THR A 90 -6.24 5.74 2.53
C THR A 90 -7.17 6.77 3.15
N GLY A 91 -7.52 6.55 4.41
CA GLY A 91 -8.28 7.45 5.26
C GLY A 91 -9.79 7.46 5.02
N PRO A 92 -10.55 8.06 5.94
CA PRO A 92 -11.93 8.39 5.68
C PRO A 92 -11.94 9.52 4.64
N VAL A 93 -12.86 9.46 3.69
CA VAL A 93 -12.90 10.50 2.66
C VAL A 93 -13.39 11.81 3.26
N SER A 94 -12.49 12.79 3.39
CA SER A 94 -12.89 14.13 3.81
C SER A 94 -13.70 14.81 2.71
N ARG A 95 -14.59 15.73 3.09
CA ARG A 95 -15.39 16.47 2.10
C ARG A 95 -14.56 17.31 1.15
N HIS A 96 -13.38 17.75 1.58
CA HIS A 96 -12.44 18.48 0.73
C HIS A 96 -11.76 17.59 -0.30
N MET A 97 -11.53 16.32 0.04
CA MET A 97 -10.88 15.36 -0.86
C MET A 97 -11.87 14.58 -1.73
N GLU A 98 -13.16 14.66 -1.47
CA GLU A 98 -14.19 13.94 -2.24
C GLU A 98 -14.08 14.20 -3.74
N GLU A 99 -14.04 15.46 -4.13
CA GLU A 99 -13.94 15.85 -5.54
C GLU A 99 -12.58 15.44 -6.15
N ALA A 100 -11.48 15.61 -5.40
CA ALA A 100 -10.16 15.20 -5.85
C ALA A 100 -10.07 13.67 -6.04
N LEU A 101 -10.67 12.90 -5.15
CA LEU A 101 -10.73 11.44 -5.27
C LEU A 101 -11.54 11.01 -6.51
N ARG A 102 -12.72 11.60 -6.75
CA ARG A 102 -13.54 11.35 -7.95
C ARG A 102 -12.76 11.65 -9.23
N ARG A 103 -12.14 12.82 -9.32
CA ARG A 103 -11.33 13.21 -10.48
C ARG A 103 -10.13 12.27 -10.69
N THR A 104 -9.52 11.79 -9.62
CA THR A 104 -8.42 10.83 -9.70
C THR A 104 -8.92 9.49 -10.25
N TYR A 105 -10.07 9.02 -9.76
CA TYR A 105 -10.72 7.81 -10.26
C TYR A 105 -11.08 7.92 -11.74
N ASP A 106 -11.70 9.02 -12.16
CA ASP A 106 -12.09 9.26 -13.56
C ASP A 106 -10.88 9.38 -14.49
N ALA A 107 -9.75 9.91 -13.99
CA ALA A 107 -8.52 10.05 -14.75
C ALA A 107 -7.70 8.74 -14.85
N THR A 108 -8.01 7.72 -14.05
CA THR A 108 -7.36 6.42 -14.12
C THR A 108 -7.97 5.60 -15.25
N PRO A 109 -7.15 5.07 -16.21
CA PRO A 109 -7.64 4.28 -17.33
C PRO A 109 -8.34 2.99 -16.89
N ASP A 110 -9.27 2.50 -17.71
CA ASP A 110 -9.85 1.17 -17.53
C ASP A 110 -9.02 0.12 -18.30
N PRO A 111 -8.91 -1.14 -17.78
CA PRO A 111 -9.43 -1.61 -16.50
C PRO A 111 -8.61 -1.11 -15.31
N LYS A 112 -9.25 -0.73 -14.23
CA LYS A 112 -8.64 -0.23 -13.00
C LYS A 112 -9.13 -0.98 -11.77
N LEU A 113 -8.28 -1.05 -10.75
CA LEU A 113 -8.59 -1.60 -9.44
C LEU A 113 -8.58 -0.50 -8.39
N VAL A 114 -9.43 -0.61 -7.38
CA VAL A 114 -9.48 0.30 -6.24
C VAL A 114 -9.37 -0.49 -4.94
N VAL A 115 -8.31 -0.22 -4.20
CA VAL A 115 -8.04 -0.82 -2.90
C VAL A 115 -8.16 0.22 -1.81
N ALA A 116 -9.08 0.02 -0.87
CA ALA A 116 -9.22 0.84 0.33
C ALA A 116 -8.34 0.30 1.46
N VAL A 117 -7.39 1.10 1.94
CA VAL A 117 -6.42 0.68 2.96
C VAL A 117 -6.74 1.28 4.31
N GLY A 118 -6.72 0.41 5.31
CA GLY A 118 -7.00 0.74 6.69
C GLY A 118 -8.50 0.77 7.02
N ASP A 119 -8.80 0.66 8.30
CA ASP A 119 -10.20 0.67 8.79
C ASP A 119 -10.92 1.96 8.41
N CYS A 120 -10.23 3.09 8.37
CA CYS A 120 -10.81 4.36 7.95
C CYS A 120 -11.27 4.31 6.48
N GLY A 121 -10.46 3.76 5.58
CA GLY A 121 -10.81 3.60 4.16
C GLY A 121 -11.93 2.59 3.95
N ALA A 122 -11.85 1.47 4.64
CA ALA A 122 -12.73 0.33 4.48
C ALA A 122 -14.13 0.54 5.10
N CYS A 123 -14.20 1.12 6.31
CA CYS A 123 -15.49 1.28 7.02
C CYS A 123 -15.73 2.68 7.61
N GLY A 124 -14.81 3.63 7.38
CA GLY A 124 -14.87 4.97 7.99
C GLY A 124 -14.14 5.04 9.33
N GLY A 125 -13.70 3.90 9.90
CA GLY A 125 -12.99 3.83 11.18
C GLY A 125 -13.76 4.50 12.32
N ILE A 126 -13.02 5.15 13.22
CA ILE A 126 -13.59 5.89 14.34
C ILE A 126 -14.27 7.21 13.94
N PHE A 127 -13.97 7.71 12.73
CA PHE A 127 -14.50 9.01 12.27
C PHE A 127 -15.89 8.91 11.66
N GLY A 128 -16.20 7.81 10.96
CA GLY A 128 -17.48 7.59 10.31
C GLY A 128 -17.89 8.72 9.36
N GLU A 129 -19.19 8.82 9.10
CA GLU A 129 -19.78 9.94 8.38
C GLU A 129 -20.03 11.12 9.32
N SER A 130 -19.68 12.33 8.88
CA SER A 130 -19.85 13.55 9.66
C SER A 130 -19.99 14.78 8.75
N TYR A 131 -20.11 15.96 9.38
CA TYR A 131 -20.10 17.22 8.62
C TYR A 131 -18.81 17.43 7.81
N ALA A 132 -17.70 16.82 8.19
CA ALA A 132 -16.39 16.95 7.55
C ALA A 132 -15.96 15.71 6.75
N SER A 133 -16.62 14.56 6.96
CA SER A 133 -16.25 13.27 6.37
C SER A 133 -17.41 12.59 5.65
N ARG A 134 -17.10 11.95 4.52
CA ARG A 134 -18.00 11.02 3.81
C ARG A 134 -17.92 9.59 4.36
N GLY A 135 -17.06 9.35 5.36
CA GLY A 135 -16.81 8.03 5.90
C GLY A 135 -15.93 7.19 4.96
N ARG A 136 -16.32 5.96 4.70
CA ARG A 136 -15.54 5.00 3.89
C ARG A 136 -15.40 5.42 2.42
N VAL A 137 -14.36 4.88 1.77
CA VAL A 137 -14.06 5.13 0.36
C VAL A 137 -15.22 4.72 -0.56
N ALA A 138 -15.88 3.60 -0.26
CA ALA A 138 -17.00 3.08 -1.03
C ALA A 138 -18.24 4.02 -1.09
N ASN A 139 -18.32 5.04 -0.22
CA ASN A 139 -19.35 6.06 -0.31
C ASN A 139 -19.10 7.09 -1.44
N VAL A 140 -17.91 7.10 -2.01
CA VAL A 140 -17.49 8.09 -3.01
C VAL A 140 -17.15 7.47 -4.36
N ILE A 141 -16.38 6.37 -4.36
CA ILE A 141 -15.97 5.61 -5.57
C ILE A 141 -16.15 4.11 -5.32
N PRO A 142 -16.33 3.30 -6.37
CA PRO A 142 -16.33 1.83 -6.23
C PRO A 142 -15.02 1.34 -5.61
N VAL A 143 -15.10 0.32 -4.77
CA VAL A 143 -13.96 -0.34 -4.12
C VAL A 143 -14.01 -1.82 -4.43
N ASP A 144 -12.90 -2.38 -4.91
CA ASP A 144 -12.77 -3.80 -5.26
C ASP A 144 -12.25 -4.62 -4.08
N VAL A 145 -11.30 -4.06 -3.32
CA VAL A 145 -10.65 -4.73 -2.18
C VAL A 145 -10.53 -3.80 -0.98
N GLU A 146 -10.71 -4.35 0.22
CA GLU A 146 -10.54 -3.66 1.49
C GLU A 146 -9.44 -4.33 2.32
N VAL A 147 -8.37 -3.60 2.64
CA VAL A 147 -7.31 -4.05 3.56
C VAL A 147 -7.55 -3.47 4.94
N ARG A 148 -7.92 -4.31 5.91
CA ARG A 148 -8.25 -3.91 7.28
C ARG A 148 -7.02 -3.70 8.13
N GLY A 149 -7.13 -2.83 9.14
CA GLY A 149 -6.10 -2.51 10.13
C GLY A 149 -6.03 -1.02 10.43
N CYS A 150 -5.46 -0.65 11.56
CA CYS A 150 -5.34 0.77 11.94
C CYS A 150 -3.97 1.06 12.59
N PRO A 151 -2.90 1.23 11.75
CA PRO A 151 -2.78 0.88 10.33
C PRO A 151 -2.63 -0.63 10.08
N PRO A 152 -2.90 -1.13 8.86
CA PRO A 152 -2.49 -2.47 8.47
C PRO A 152 -0.96 -2.52 8.34
N THR A 153 -0.36 -3.66 8.68
CA THR A 153 1.09 -3.87 8.49
C THR A 153 1.45 -3.91 7.01
N PRO A 154 2.71 -3.64 6.62
CA PRO A 154 3.14 -3.77 5.22
C PRO A 154 2.84 -5.15 4.63
N THR A 155 3.03 -6.23 5.41
CA THR A 155 2.70 -7.60 4.98
C THR A 155 1.20 -7.79 4.75
N ALA A 156 0.34 -7.18 5.57
CA ALA A 156 -1.11 -7.22 5.38
C ALA A 156 -1.53 -6.44 4.12
N ILE A 157 -0.84 -5.33 3.79
CA ILE A 157 -1.09 -4.56 2.57
C ILE A 157 -0.68 -5.37 1.32
N LEU A 158 0.43 -6.11 1.38
CA LEU A 158 0.88 -6.97 0.28
C LEU A 158 0.00 -8.21 0.07
N ALA A 159 -0.65 -8.68 1.12
CA ALA A 159 -1.52 -9.85 1.07
C ALA A 159 -2.95 -9.53 0.57
N GLY A 160 -3.37 -8.26 0.63
CA GLY A 160 -4.70 -7.80 0.17
C GLY A 160 -4.70 -7.49 -1.29
#